data_16d9097c303de34f770c7a802035669e
#
_entry.id   16d9097c303de34f770c7a802035669e
#
_cell.length_a   1.000
_cell.length_b   1.000
_cell.length_c   1.000
_cell.angle_alpha   90.00
_cell.angle_beta   90.00
_cell.angle_gamma   90.00
#
_symmetry.space_group_name_H-M   'P 1'
#
loop_
_entity.id
_entity.type
_entity.pdbx_description
1 polymer ?
#
loop_
_entity_poly.entity_id
_entity_poly.type
_entity_poly.pdbx_seq_one_letter_code
_entity_poly.pdbx_strand_id
1 'polypeptide(L)'
;MVLFELSELETWMVAYFVILAFILGNVFGSFLNCAAWRIAHNMSFVKGHSICPNCQHELGAMDLIPIVSYVASGGRCRYCKEPISIRYPITEVLFGIISVVMLVKDGVSVLYLRDFVFASCLFCLSLVDLEIYEIPNGTLIVAIIAWVLSLPFINADMNYIVIHVGAAFGFAIAFLVLSLVMDKMLGKDTLGGGDIKLFFVVGLYLGLVAGMFTVILAAIVALVFARGRERIPFGPFISIAAWLMLIFGNPLVQWYLEMIQI
;
A
#
# COMPACT_ATOMS: atom_id res chain seq x y z
N MET A 1 -20.75 6.38 2.65
CA MET A 1 -21.31 7.66 2.17
C MET A 1 -20.51 8.06 0.94
N VAL A 2 -21.12 8.02 -0.22
CA VAL A 2 -20.58 8.56 -1.48
C VAL A 2 -21.06 10.01 -1.55
N LEU A 3 -20.16 10.96 -1.74
CA LEU A 3 -20.52 12.36 -1.92
C LEU A 3 -20.89 12.63 -3.38
N PHE A 4 -20.08 12.11 -4.30
CA PHE A 4 -20.31 12.21 -5.76
C PHE A 4 -19.68 11.01 -6.47
N GLU A 5 -20.41 10.40 -7.39
CA GLU A 5 -19.84 9.51 -8.40
C GLU A 5 -19.25 10.35 -9.54
N LEU A 6 -18.08 9.98 -10.05
CA LEU A 6 -17.45 10.74 -11.13
C LEU A 6 -18.27 10.73 -12.41
N SER A 7 -19.10 9.71 -12.60
CA SER A 7 -20.03 9.58 -13.75
C SER A 7 -21.15 10.63 -13.76
N GLU A 8 -21.45 11.22 -12.60
CA GLU A 8 -22.51 12.23 -12.43
C GLU A 8 -21.99 13.66 -12.59
N LEU A 9 -20.65 13.83 -12.69
CA LEU A 9 -20.01 15.13 -12.71
C LEU A 9 -19.78 15.64 -14.16
N GLU A 10 -19.81 16.94 -14.33
CA GLU A 10 -19.38 17.62 -15.55
C GLU A 10 -17.90 17.29 -15.85
N THR A 11 -17.54 17.18 -17.12
CA THR A 11 -16.19 16.79 -17.58
C THR A 11 -15.06 17.64 -16.93
N TRP A 12 -15.28 18.93 -16.77
CA TRP A 12 -14.29 19.81 -16.12
C TRP A 12 -14.13 19.53 -14.62
N MET A 13 -15.21 19.13 -13.94
CA MET A 13 -15.16 18.73 -12.52
C MET A 13 -14.41 17.41 -12.36
N VAL A 14 -14.66 16.43 -13.24
CA VAL A 14 -13.89 15.18 -13.27
C VAL A 14 -12.40 15.47 -13.45
N ALA A 15 -12.04 16.31 -14.43
CA ALA A 15 -10.65 16.71 -14.64
C ALA A 15 -10.04 17.38 -13.40
N TYR A 16 -10.80 18.26 -12.73
CA TYR A 16 -10.36 18.90 -11.49
C TYR A 16 -10.05 17.88 -10.39
N PHE A 17 -10.96 16.94 -10.11
CA PHE A 17 -10.76 15.95 -9.07
C PHE A 17 -9.63 14.96 -9.40
N VAL A 18 -9.48 14.58 -10.68
CA VAL A 18 -8.37 13.72 -11.15
C VAL A 18 -7.02 14.41 -10.94
N ILE A 19 -6.90 15.68 -11.33
CA ILE A 19 -5.67 16.47 -11.13
C ILE A 19 -5.37 16.62 -9.63
N LEU A 20 -6.39 16.95 -8.84
CA LEU A 20 -6.24 17.09 -7.39
C LEU A 20 -5.78 15.78 -6.74
N ALA A 21 -6.40 14.63 -7.08
CA ALA A 21 -6.02 13.32 -6.57
C ALA A 21 -4.59 12.96 -6.99
N PHE A 22 -4.19 13.27 -8.23
CA PHE A 22 -2.82 13.06 -8.69
C PHE A 22 -1.81 13.89 -7.89
N ILE A 23 -2.08 15.18 -7.67
CA ILE A 23 -1.21 16.06 -6.88
C ILE A 23 -1.12 15.57 -5.44
N LEU A 24 -2.25 15.27 -4.80
CA LEU A 24 -2.28 14.74 -3.44
C LEU A 24 -1.51 13.43 -3.35
N GLY A 25 -1.72 12.51 -4.30
CA GLY A 25 -0.99 11.26 -4.36
C GLY A 25 0.52 11.47 -4.48
N ASN A 26 0.99 12.39 -5.32
CA ASN A 26 2.42 12.70 -5.43
C ASN A 26 3.00 13.25 -4.12
N VAL A 27 2.29 14.16 -3.45
CA VAL A 27 2.72 14.72 -2.15
C VAL A 27 2.82 13.61 -1.10
N PHE A 28 1.81 12.72 -1.04
CA PHE A 28 1.86 11.56 -0.16
C PHE A 28 2.97 10.58 -0.56
N GLY A 29 3.19 10.32 -1.83
CA GLY A 29 4.30 9.49 -2.33
C GLY A 29 5.66 9.99 -1.86
N SER A 30 5.90 11.30 -1.92
CA SER A 30 7.11 11.93 -1.40
C SER A 30 7.23 11.77 0.11
N PHE A 31 6.15 12.01 0.86
CA PHE A 31 6.10 11.78 2.31
C PHE A 31 6.37 10.32 2.66
N LEU A 32 5.74 9.35 1.96
CA LEU A 32 5.91 7.92 2.21
C LEU A 32 7.34 7.44 1.95
N ASN A 33 8.03 7.99 0.94
CA ASN A 33 9.45 7.74 0.74
C ASN A 33 10.30 8.17 1.95
N CYS A 34 10.04 9.38 2.45
CA CYS A 34 10.75 9.91 3.61
C CYS A 34 10.43 9.08 4.86
N ALA A 35 9.15 8.73 5.07
CA ALA A 35 8.71 7.92 6.21
C ALA A 35 9.33 6.52 6.17
N ALA A 36 9.31 5.84 5.03
CA ALA A 36 9.89 4.52 4.86
C ALA A 36 11.39 4.53 5.14
N TRP A 37 12.13 5.49 4.56
CA TRP A 37 13.56 5.61 4.83
C TRP A 37 13.86 5.83 6.32
N ARG A 38 13.10 6.69 7.00
CA ARG A 38 13.29 6.95 8.43
C ARG A 38 12.96 5.74 9.28
N ILE A 39 11.88 5.02 8.96
CA ILE A 39 11.51 3.78 9.65
C ILE A 39 12.63 2.75 9.50
N ALA A 40 13.14 2.54 8.28
CA ALA A 40 14.24 1.62 8.02
C ALA A 40 15.53 1.96 8.78
N HIS A 41 15.75 3.26 9.09
CA HIS A 41 16.92 3.72 9.84
C HIS A 41 16.63 4.00 11.32
N ASN A 42 15.50 3.51 11.87
CA ASN A 42 15.10 3.71 13.27
C ASN A 42 15.00 5.19 13.69
N MET A 43 14.62 6.06 12.75
CA MET A 43 14.45 7.50 12.99
C MET A 43 12.97 7.86 13.14
N SER A 44 12.68 8.92 13.90
CA SER A 44 11.30 9.43 14.00
C SER A 44 10.85 10.02 12.65
N PHE A 45 9.72 9.54 12.12
CA PHE A 45 9.09 10.11 10.92
C PHE A 45 8.21 11.34 11.23
N VAL A 46 7.93 11.60 12.52
CA VAL A 46 7.10 12.75 12.96
C VAL A 46 7.95 13.97 13.26
N LYS A 47 9.20 13.78 13.72
CA LYS A 47 10.09 14.87 14.15
C LYS A 47 11.30 14.97 13.23
N GLY A 48 11.69 16.21 12.91
CA GLY A 48 12.89 16.54 12.11
C GLY A 48 12.54 16.97 10.68
N HIS A 49 13.52 17.58 10.03
CA HIS A 49 13.44 18.06 8.65
C HIS A 49 13.96 17.04 7.67
N SER A 50 13.51 17.09 6.41
CA SER A 50 14.12 16.30 5.34
C SER A 50 15.53 16.80 5.08
N ILE A 51 16.48 15.89 5.00
CA ILE A 51 17.90 16.19 4.82
C ILE A 51 18.46 15.50 3.58
N CYS A 52 19.44 16.08 2.96
CA CYS A 52 20.23 15.40 1.95
C CYS A 52 21.10 14.33 2.64
N PRO A 53 21.04 13.04 2.25
CA PRO A 53 21.81 11.99 2.94
C PRO A 53 23.34 12.19 2.77
N ASN A 54 23.78 12.88 1.73
CA ASN A 54 25.21 13.09 1.45
C ASN A 54 25.79 14.30 2.19
N CYS A 55 25.17 15.50 2.06
CA CYS A 55 25.71 16.71 2.67
C CYS A 55 25.04 17.12 3.99
N GLN A 56 24.03 16.38 4.44
CA GLN A 56 23.25 16.61 5.67
C GLN A 56 22.53 17.98 5.72
N HIS A 57 22.48 18.70 4.59
CA HIS A 57 21.77 19.99 4.49
C HIS A 57 20.26 19.77 4.63
N GLU A 58 19.59 20.61 5.40
CA GLU A 58 18.14 20.60 5.54
C GLU A 58 17.47 21.07 4.24
N LEU A 59 16.53 20.27 3.73
CA LEU A 59 15.82 20.57 2.49
C LEU A 59 14.65 21.51 2.76
N GLY A 60 14.60 22.63 2.01
CA GLY A 60 13.50 23.57 2.08
C GLY A 60 12.26 23.11 1.32
N ALA A 61 11.13 23.82 1.51
CA ALA A 61 9.87 23.48 0.86
C ALA A 61 9.97 23.37 -0.68
N MET A 62 10.78 24.21 -1.32
CA MET A 62 11.03 24.19 -2.77
C MET A 62 11.80 22.94 -3.23
N ASP A 63 12.59 22.33 -2.34
CA ASP A 63 13.34 21.11 -2.63
C ASP A 63 12.49 19.86 -2.46
N LEU A 64 11.32 19.99 -1.83
CA LEU A 64 10.39 18.90 -1.49
C LEU A 64 9.14 18.88 -2.39
N ILE A 65 9.01 19.80 -3.37
CA ILE A 65 7.90 19.74 -4.32
C ILE A 65 8.09 18.49 -5.20
N PRO A 66 7.19 17.49 -5.12
CA PRO A 66 7.37 16.22 -5.81
C PRO A 66 7.55 16.43 -7.31
N ILE A 67 8.42 15.64 -7.92
CA ILE A 67 8.76 15.67 -9.35
C ILE A 67 9.40 17.01 -9.77
N VAL A 68 8.75 18.14 -9.45
CA VAL A 68 9.18 19.48 -9.89
C VAL A 68 10.57 19.82 -9.38
N SER A 69 10.85 19.57 -8.11
CA SER A 69 12.16 19.82 -7.51
C SER A 69 13.25 18.98 -8.17
N TYR A 70 12.95 17.71 -8.47
CA TYR A 70 13.88 16.80 -9.16
C TYR A 70 14.22 17.29 -10.57
N VAL A 71 13.19 17.65 -11.35
CA VAL A 71 13.40 18.16 -12.73
C VAL A 71 14.12 19.49 -12.72
N ALA A 72 13.70 20.44 -11.86
CA ALA A 72 14.30 21.76 -11.77
C ALA A 72 15.76 21.76 -11.30
N SER A 73 16.16 20.77 -10.49
CA SER A 73 17.54 20.60 -10.03
C SER A 73 18.40 19.72 -10.96
N GLY A 74 17.83 19.21 -12.05
CA GLY A 74 18.50 18.30 -12.98
C GLY A 74 18.85 16.95 -12.33
N GLY A 75 18.05 16.46 -11.40
CA GLY A 75 18.26 15.21 -10.67
C GLY A 75 19.44 15.25 -9.70
N ARG A 76 19.84 16.43 -9.23
CA ARG A 76 20.98 16.63 -8.34
C ARG A 76 20.60 17.47 -7.13
N CYS A 77 21.25 17.21 -6.01
CA CYS A 77 21.10 18.06 -4.82
C CYS A 77 21.48 19.51 -5.16
N ARG A 78 20.65 20.47 -4.77
CA ARG A 78 20.89 21.91 -5.03
C ARG A 78 22.18 22.39 -4.36
N TYR A 79 22.57 21.83 -3.24
CA TYR A 79 23.67 22.27 -2.39
C TYR A 79 25.00 21.55 -2.70
N CYS A 80 25.02 20.22 -2.69
CA CYS A 80 26.27 19.44 -2.92
C CYS A 80 26.41 18.87 -4.32
N LYS A 81 25.41 19.06 -5.20
CA LYS A 81 25.38 18.57 -6.59
C LYS A 81 25.42 17.05 -6.77
N GLU A 82 25.37 16.28 -5.69
CA GLU A 82 25.32 14.83 -5.74
C GLU A 82 24.02 14.35 -6.39
N PRO A 83 24.03 13.29 -7.23
CA PRO A 83 22.86 12.78 -7.92
C PRO A 83 21.80 12.28 -6.92
N ILE A 84 20.55 12.63 -7.17
CA ILE A 84 19.38 12.13 -6.45
C ILE A 84 18.88 10.88 -7.19
N SER A 85 18.60 9.81 -6.45
CA SER A 85 18.07 8.58 -7.02
C SER A 85 16.76 8.82 -7.77
N ILE A 86 16.64 8.28 -8.98
CA ILE A 86 15.41 8.31 -9.79
C ILE A 86 14.23 7.53 -9.12
N ARG A 87 14.54 6.71 -8.12
CA ARG A 87 13.52 6.02 -7.31
C ARG A 87 12.51 7.01 -6.73
N TYR A 88 12.96 8.19 -6.26
CA TYR A 88 12.08 9.18 -5.63
C TYR A 88 10.99 9.70 -6.59
N PRO A 89 11.29 10.31 -7.74
CA PRO A 89 10.24 10.79 -8.63
C PRO A 89 9.40 9.64 -9.23
N ILE A 90 9.96 8.45 -9.44
CA ILE A 90 9.19 7.29 -9.91
C ILE A 90 8.14 6.89 -8.88
N THR A 91 8.50 6.77 -7.62
CA THR A 91 7.56 6.37 -6.55
C THR A 91 6.52 7.46 -6.28
N GLU A 92 6.86 8.74 -6.42
CA GLU A 92 5.93 9.87 -6.34
C GLU A 92 4.86 9.78 -7.45
N VAL A 93 5.28 9.64 -8.72
CA VAL A 93 4.36 9.48 -9.85
C VAL A 93 3.50 8.23 -9.70
N LEU A 94 4.11 7.11 -9.30
CA LEU A 94 3.39 5.85 -9.10
C LEU A 94 2.28 6.01 -8.07
N PHE A 95 2.56 6.64 -6.94
CA PHE A 95 1.55 6.85 -5.92
C PHE A 95 0.49 7.88 -6.34
N GLY A 96 0.85 8.87 -7.15
CA GLY A 96 -0.09 9.75 -7.83
C GLY A 96 -1.08 9.00 -8.72
N ILE A 97 -0.58 8.05 -9.52
CA ILE A 97 -1.42 7.19 -10.36
C ILE A 97 -2.32 6.28 -9.51
N ILE A 98 -1.79 5.67 -8.45
CA ILE A 98 -2.56 4.85 -7.50
C ILE A 98 -3.74 5.66 -6.93
N SER A 99 -3.50 6.89 -6.50
CA SER A 99 -4.53 7.79 -5.98
C SER A 99 -5.64 8.08 -7.01
N VAL A 100 -5.27 8.35 -8.26
CA VAL A 100 -6.24 8.58 -9.34
C VAL A 100 -7.08 7.33 -9.63
N VAL A 101 -6.44 6.17 -9.72
CA VAL A 101 -7.16 4.90 -9.99
C VAL A 101 -8.17 4.61 -8.88
N MET A 102 -7.82 4.87 -7.62
CA MET A 102 -8.75 4.72 -6.50
C MET A 102 -9.88 5.73 -6.55
N LEU A 103 -9.60 6.98 -6.92
CA LEU A 103 -10.64 7.99 -7.10
C LEU A 103 -11.64 7.58 -8.20
N VAL A 104 -11.14 7.05 -9.31
CA VAL A 104 -12.00 6.57 -10.41
C VAL A 104 -12.88 5.40 -9.97
N LYS A 105 -12.34 4.51 -9.13
CA LYS A 105 -13.09 3.36 -8.59
C LYS A 105 -14.15 3.77 -7.57
N ASP A 106 -13.78 4.58 -6.59
CA ASP A 106 -14.58 4.81 -5.38
C ASP A 106 -15.34 6.15 -5.38
N GLY A 107 -15.10 6.99 -6.39
CA GLY A 107 -15.61 8.35 -6.42
C GLY A 107 -15.07 9.21 -5.27
N VAL A 108 -15.68 10.38 -5.04
CA VAL A 108 -15.38 11.22 -3.88
C VAL A 108 -16.17 10.68 -2.68
N SER A 109 -15.58 9.78 -1.94
CA SER A 109 -16.26 9.01 -0.91
C SER A 109 -15.36 8.69 0.30
N VAL A 110 -15.97 8.22 1.38
CA VAL A 110 -15.23 7.67 2.54
C VAL A 110 -14.48 6.40 2.15
N LEU A 111 -14.98 5.63 1.18
CA LEU A 111 -14.28 4.44 0.65
C LEU A 111 -12.96 4.85 0.00
N TYR A 112 -12.97 5.91 -0.82
CA TYR A 112 -11.74 6.45 -1.39
C TYR A 112 -10.71 6.81 -0.30
N LEU A 113 -11.15 7.50 0.74
CA LEU A 113 -10.24 7.89 1.83
C LEU A 113 -9.67 6.67 2.57
N ARG A 114 -10.52 5.68 2.89
CA ARG A 114 -10.10 4.41 3.52
C ARG A 114 -9.08 3.67 2.64
N ASP A 115 -9.40 3.51 1.37
CA ASP A 115 -8.60 2.75 0.43
C ASP A 115 -7.29 3.49 0.09
N PHE A 116 -7.31 4.83 0.07
CA PHE A 116 -6.12 5.66 -0.04
C PHE A 116 -5.17 5.50 1.16
N VAL A 117 -5.71 5.46 2.39
CA VAL A 117 -4.89 5.18 3.60
C VAL A 117 -4.33 3.78 3.55
N PHE A 118 -5.13 2.79 3.16
CA PHE A 118 -4.66 1.41 3.02
C PHE A 118 -3.54 1.30 1.98
N ALA A 119 -3.71 1.89 0.79
CA ALA A 119 -2.66 1.91 -0.23
C ALA A 119 -1.40 2.65 0.26
N SER A 120 -1.55 3.73 1.03
CA SER A 120 -0.42 4.43 1.65
C SER A 120 0.35 3.51 2.59
N CYS A 121 -0.36 2.73 3.41
CA CYS A 121 0.25 1.74 4.30
C CYS A 121 0.97 0.64 3.52
N LEU A 122 0.32 0.06 2.50
CA LEU A 122 0.90 -0.96 1.62
C LEU A 122 2.14 -0.43 0.88
N PHE A 123 2.10 0.80 0.42
CA PHE A 123 3.21 1.43 -0.27
C PHE A 123 4.40 1.68 0.66
N CYS A 124 4.14 2.25 1.85
CA CYS A 124 5.17 2.51 2.85
C CYS A 124 5.85 1.22 3.32
N LEU A 125 5.06 0.20 3.72
CA LEU A 125 5.62 -1.07 4.17
C LEU A 125 6.42 -1.78 3.07
N SER A 126 6.00 -1.65 1.80
CA SER A 126 6.75 -2.21 0.67
C SER A 126 8.12 -1.56 0.50
N LEU A 127 8.20 -0.23 0.66
CA LEU A 127 9.46 0.49 0.61
C LEU A 127 10.40 0.10 1.76
N VAL A 128 9.86 -0.12 2.96
CA VAL A 128 10.63 -0.57 4.14
C VAL A 128 11.10 -2.01 3.95
N ASP A 129 10.21 -2.92 3.52
CA ASP A 129 10.53 -4.32 3.32
C ASP A 129 11.60 -4.53 2.22
N LEU A 130 11.57 -3.71 1.17
CA LEU A 130 12.61 -3.68 0.13
C LEU A 130 13.98 -3.26 0.67
N GLU A 131 14.05 -2.56 1.79
CA GLU A 131 15.29 -2.01 2.35
C GLU A 131 15.85 -2.87 3.48
N ILE A 132 15.00 -3.32 4.41
CA ILE A 132 15.42 -4.03 5.63
C ILE A 132 14.77 -5.42 5.82
N TYR A 133 13.91 -5.87 4.91
CA TYR A 133 13.19 -7.16 5.00
C TYR A 133 12.30 -7.27 6.25
N GLU A 134 11.69 -6.15 6.67
CA GLU A 134 10.80 -6.10 7.83
C GLU A 134 9.52 -5.32 7.51
N ILE A 135 8.38 -5.80 8.01
CA ILE A 135 7.09 -5.13 7.90
C ILE A 135 6.82 -4.31 9.16
N PRO A 136 6.78 -2.96 9.09
CA PRO A 136 6.60 -2.13 10.26
C PRO A 136 5.17 -2.26 10.81
N ASN A 137 5.05 -2.59 12.11
CA ASN A 137 3.74 -2.75 12.76
C ASN A 137 2.89 -1.46 12.71
N GLY A 138 3.53 -0.29 12.71
CA GLY A 138 2.84 1.00 12.67
C GLY A 138 1.94 1.16 11.44
N THR A 139 2.39 0.74 10.26
CA THR A 139 1.59 0.81 9.02
C THR A 139 0.36 -0.11 9.10
N LEU A 140 0.52 -1.30 9.67
CA LEU A 140 -0.60 -2.24 9.85
C LEU A 140 -1.63 -1.71 10.83
N ILE A 141 -1.20 -1.10 11.94
CA ILE A 141 -2.08 -0.48 12.93
C ILE A 141 -2.88 0.67 12.31
N VAL A 142 -2.23 1.55 11.52
CA VAL A 142 -2.89 2.65 10.81
C VAL A 142 -3.94 2.11 9.85
N ALA A 143 -3.63 1.06 9.09
CA ALA A 143 -4.58 0.42 8.20
C ALA A 143 -5.80 -0.15 8.96
N ILE A 144 -5.59 -0.85 10.09
CA ILE A 144 -6.67 -1.37 10.92
C ILE A 144 -7.55 -0.23 11.46
N ILE A 145 -6.96 0.84 11.97
CA ILE A 145 -7.69 2.01 12.46
C ILE A 145 -8.53 2.63 11.35
N ALA A 146 -7.97 2.81 10.15
CA ALA A 146 -8.70 3.37 9.01
C ALA A 146 -9.90 2.49 8.61
N TRP A 147 -9.73 1.15 8.63
CA TRP A 147 -10.81 0.21 8.37
C TRP A 147 -11.92 0.35 9.42
N VAL A 148 -11.59 0.32 10.71
CA VAL A 148 -12.57 0.46 11.82
C VAL A 148 -13.30 1.80 11.74
N LEU A 149 -12.59 2.90 11.53
CA LEU A 149 -13.19 4.23 11.44
C LEU A 149 -14.11 4.39 10.23
N SER A 150 -13.92 3.61 9.16
CA SER A 150 -14.77 3.66 7.97
C SER A 150 -16.13 2.97 8.17
N LEU A 151 -16.25 2.00 9.08
CA LEU A 151 -17.43 1.15 9.24
C LEU A 151 -18.76 1.93 9.38
N PRO A 152 -18.86 2.97 10.23
CA PRO A 152 -20.11 3.73 10.38
C PRO A 152 -20.54 4.45 9.10
N PHE A 153 -19.57 4.86 8.28
CA PHE A 153 -19.81 5.67 7.07
C PHE A 153 -20.13 4.83 5.83
N ILE A 154 -19.73 3.56 5.81
CA ILE A 154 -20.06 2.62 4.72
C ILE A 154 -21.32 1.82 5.01
N ASN A 155 -22.02 2.14 6.10
CA ASN A 155 -23.20 1.40 6.58
C ASN A 155 -22.93 -0.12 6.67
N ALA A 156 -21.74 -0.48 7.19
CA ALA A 156 -21.35 -1.86 7.37
C ALA A 156 -22.34 -2.57 8.33
N ASP A 157 -23.02 -3.58 7.83
CA ASP A 157 -23.88 -4.44 8.64
C ASP A 157 -23.03 -5.46 9.44
N MET A 158 -23.66 -6.14 10.37
CA MET A 158 -22.98 -7.14 11.19
C MET A 158 -22.41 -8.29 10.35
N ASN A 159 -23.07 -8.67 9.25
CA ASN A 159 -22.58 -9.72 8.36
C ASN A 159 -21.29 -9.30 7.68
N TYR A 160 -21.21 -8.05 7.18
CA TYR A 160 -19.96 -7.50 6.61
C TYR A 160 -18.81 -7.60 7.62
N ILE A 161 -19.03 -7.14 8.86
CA ILE A 161 -18.02 -7.16 9.91
C ILE A 161 -17.58 -8.60 10.22
N VAL A 162 -18.51 -9.52 10.41
CA VAL A 162 -18.21 -10.93 10.74
C VAL A 162 -17.43 -11.61 9.60
N ILE A 163 -17.81 -11.38 8.35
CA ILE A 163 -17.12 -11.98 7.19
C ILE A 163 -15.69 -11.47 7.09
N HIS A 164 -15.47 -10.15 7.18
CA HIS A 164 -14.15 -9.55 7.03
C HIS A 164 -13.23 -9.85 8.23
N VAL A 165 -13.74 -9.76 9.45
CA VAL A 165 -12.99 -10.15 10.66
C VAL A 165 -12.70 -11.65 10.66
N GLY A 166 -13.68 -12.48 10.28
CA GLY A 166 -13.50 -13.92 10.13
C GLY A 166 -12.42 -14.27 9.10
N ALA A 167 -12.41 -13.59 7.94
CA ALA A 167 -11.37 -13.75 6.94
C ALA A 167 -9.98 -13.34 7.47
N ALA A 168 -9.90 -12.22 8.19
CA ALA A 168 -8.65 -11.74 8.78
C ALA A 168 -8.02 -12.77 9.73
N PHE A 169 -8.81 -13.27 10.69
CA PHE A 169 -8.35 -14.31 11.60
C PHE A 169 -8.09 -15.64 10.88
N GLY A 170 -8.91 -15.99 9.88
CA GLY A 170 -8.73 -17.18 9.07
C GLY A 170 -7.36 -17.19 8.36
N PHE A 171 -7.00 -16.09 7.69
CA PHE A 171 -5.67 -15.95 7.09
C PHE A 171 -4.56 -15.97 8.12
N ALA A 172 -4.68 -15.22 9.21
CA ALA A 172 -3.64 -15.20 10.24
C ALA A 172 -3.39 -16.59 10.83
N ILE A 173 -4.45 -17.34 11.16
CA ILE A 173 -4.34 -18.70 11.70
C ILE A 173 -3.77 -19.66 10.64
N ALA A 174 -4.26 -19.61 9.41
CA ALA A 174 -3.80 -20.49 8.34
C ALA A 174 -2.31 -20.31 8.05
N PHE A 175 -1.85 -19.05 7.93
CA PHE A 175 -0.44 -18.77 7.69
C PHE A 175 0.45 -19.01 8.92
N LEU A 176 -0.06 -18.81 10.13
CA LEU A 176 0.66 -19.18 11.35
C LEU A 176 0.87 -20.70 11.42
N VAL A 177 -0.19 -21.48 11.18
CA VAL A 177 -0.09 -22.95 11.17
C VAL A 177 0.86 -23.42 10.06
N LEU A 178 0.74 -22.84 8.86
CA LEU A 178 1.64 -23.14 7.74
C LEU A 178 3.09 -22.84 8.11
N SER A 179 3.39 -21.67 8.70
CA SER A 179 4.73 -21.30 9.16
C SER A 179 5.27 -22.33 10.15
N LEU A 180 4.52 -22.64 11.21
CA LEU A 180 4.95 -23.60 12.24
C LEU A 180 5.23 -25.00 11.68
N VAL A 181 4.41 -25.46 10.74
CA VAL A 181 4.61 -26.76 10.09
C VAL A 181 5.85 -26.75 9.21
N MET A 182 6.01 -25.70 8.38
CA MET A 182 7.16 -25.59 7.49
C MET A 182 8.47 -25.39 8.24
N ASP A 183 8.47 -24.58 9.31
CA ASP A 183 9.64 -24.37 10.17
C ASP A 183 10.10 -25.67 10.81
N LYS A 184 9.13 -26.48 11.29
CA LYS A 184 9.43 -27.82 11.84
C LYS A 184 9.97 -28.81 10.78
N MET A 185 9.46 -28.73 9.55
CA MET A 185 9.88 -29.64 8.46
C MET A 185 11.25 -29.25 7.89
N LEU A 186 11.52 -27.97 7.75
CA LEU A 186 12.73 -27.46 7.08
C LEU A 186 13.84 -27.04 8.04
N GLY A 187 13.58 -26.99 9.35
CA GLY A 187 14.54 -26.63 10.38
C GLY A 187 15.03 -25.18 10.32
N LYS A 188 14.25 -24.28 9.69
CA LYS A 188 14.54 -22.86 9.54
C LYS A 188 13.25 -22.05 9.47
N ASP A 189 13.33 -20.77 9.85
CA ASP A 189 12.21 -19.85 9.74
C ASP A 189 11.84 -19.66 8.24
N THR A 190 10.60 -19.96 7.89
CA THR A 190 10.14 -19.99 6.49
C THR A 190 9.29 -18.77 6.11
N LEU A 191 8.41 -18.31 7.02
CA LEU A 191 7.54 -17.17 6.79
C LEU A 191 7.74 -16.12 7.88
N GLY A 192 7.91 -14.87 7.48
CA GLY A 192 8.03 -13.76 8.42
C GLY A 192 6.75 -13.51 9.22
N GLY A 193 6.88 -13.29 10.53
CA GLY A 193 5.73 -12.91 11.37
C GLY A 193 5.04 -11.62 10.91
N GLY A 194 5.75 -10.75 10.16
CA GLY A 194 5.21 -9.56 9.52
C GLY A 194 4.22 -9.88 8.41
N ASP A 195 4.53 -10.88 7.57
CA ASP A 195 3.66 -11.32 6.46
C ASP A 195 2.32 -11.88 6.98
N ILE A 196 2.35 -12.64 8.09
CA ILE A 196 1.13 -13.16 8.74
C ILE A 196 0.22 -12.01 9.18
N LYS A 197 0.79 -10.95 9.79
CA LYS A 197 0.04 -9.76 10.20
C LYS A 197 -0.49 -8.98 8.99
N LEU A 198 0.29 -8.92 7.90
CA LEU A 198 -0.16 -8.27 6.67
C LEU A 198 -1.35 -9.02 6.05
N PHE A 199 -1.33 -10.35 6.01
CA PHE A 199 -2.48 -11.13 5.56
C PHE A 199 -3.71 -10.99 6.44
N PHE A 200 -3.54 -10.78 7.76
CA PHE A 200 -4.65 -10.39 8.62
C PHE A 200 -5.31 -9.08 8.12
N VAL A 201 -4.51 -8.05 7.83
CA VAL A 201 -5.02 -6.77 7.34
C VAL A 201 -5.64 -6.91 5.95
N VAL A 202 -5.05 -7.71 5.06
CA VAL A 202 -5.62 -8.04 3.75
C VAL A 202 -7.00 -8.66 3.91
N GLY A 203 -7.18 -9.59 4.85
CA GLY A 203 -8.47 -10.21 5.15
C GLY A 203 -9.53 -9.20 5.61
N LEU A 204 -9.15 -8.20 6.43
CA LEU A 204 -10.06 -7.12 6.85
C LEU A 204 -10.57 -6.29 5.67
N TYR A 205 -9.71 -5.98 4.70
CA TYR A 205 -10.09 -5.12 3.58
C TYR A 205 -10.80 -5.86 2.44
N LEU A 206 -10.36 -7.08 2.14
CA LEU A 206 -10.77 -7.83 0.94
C LEU A 206 -11.74 -8.99 1.24
N GLY A 207 -11.87 -9.38 2.51
CA GLY A 207 -12.64 -10.57 2.87
C GLY A 207 -11.97 -11.87 2.40
N LEU A 208 -12.70 -12.99 2.45
CA LEU A 208 -12.13 -14.32 2.23
C LEU A 208 -11.75 -14.56 0.77
N VAL A 209 -12.69 -14.38 -0.16
CA VAL A 209 -12.50 -14.79 -1.57
C VAL A 209 -11.44 -13.91 -2.26
N ALA A 210 -11.57 -12.59 -2.19
CA ALA A 210 -10.58 -11.68 -2.77
C ALA A 210 -9.22 -11.79 -2.07
N GLY A 211 -9.21 -12.07 -0.75
CA GLY A 211 -7.99 -12.37 -0.01
C GLY A 211 -7.28 -13.63 -0.49
N MET A 212 -8.02 -14.70 -0.83
CA MET A 212 -7.44 -15.92 -1.43
C MET A 212 -6.80 -15.62 -2.80
N PHE A 213 -7.48 -14.86 -3.65
CA PHE A 213 -6.87 -14.42 -4.92
C PHE A 213 -5.64 -13.55 -4.70
N THR A 214 -5.62 -12.73 -3.65
CA THR A 214 -4.42 -11.96 -3.26
C THR A 214 -3.25 -12.88 -2.93
N VAL A 215 -3.47 -13.94 -2.16
CA VAL A 215 -2.43 -14.94 -1.83
C VAL A 215 -1.86 -15.58 -3.09
N ILE A 216 -2.75 -16.04 -3.98
CA ILE A 216 -2.34 -16.70 -5.24
C ILE A 216 -1.55 -15.73 -6.12
N LEU A 217 -2.05 -14.51 -6.30
CA LEU A 217 -1.40 -13.52 -7.13
C LEU A 217 -0.06 -13.09 -6.55
N ALA A 218 0.03 -12.86 -5.24
CA ALA A 218 1.28 -12.55 -4.56
C ALA A 218 2.33 -13.65 -4.74
N ALA A 219 1.92 -14.92 -4.62
CA ALA A 219 2.80 -16.07 -4.82
C ALA A 219 3.30 -16.16 -6.27
N ILE A 220 2.43 -15.96 -7.27
CA ILE A 220 2.81 -15.97 -8.69
C ILE A 220 3.80 -14.84 -8.98
N VAL A 221 3.51 -13.61 -8.54
CA VAL A 221 4.39 -12.46 -8.77
C VAL A 221 5.72 -12.67 -8.07
N ALA A 222 5.73 -13.14 -6.83
CA ALA A 222 6.95 -13.44 -6.09
C ALA A 222 7.79 -14.50 -6.81
N LEU A 223 7.17 -15.57 -7.33
CA LEU A 223 7.88 -16.64 -8.07
C LEU A 223 8.58 -16.12 -9.32
N VAL A 224 7.95 -15.19 -10.06
CA VAL A 224 8.53 -14.58 -11.25
C VAL A 224 9.79 -13.77 -10.89
N PHE A 225 9.77 -13.05 -9.75
CA PHE A 225 10.87 -12.21 -9.29
C PHE A 225 11.90 -12.95 -8.42
N ALA A 226 11.56 -14.18 -7.96
CA ALA A 226 12.41 -15.00 -7.10
C ALA A 226 13.68 -15.54 -7.75
N ARG A 227 13.75 -15.53 -9.10
CA ARG A 227 14.83 -16.19 -9.86
C ARG A 227 16.22 -15.79 -9.35
N GLY A 228 16.89 -16.75 -8.69
CA GLY A 228 18.31 -16.62 -8.31
C GLY A 228 18.60 -15.81 -7.04
N ARG A 229 17.61 -15.47 -6.26
CA ARG A 229 17.77 -14.73 -4.98
C ARG A 229 17.52 -15.65 -3.79
N GLU A 230 18.41 -15.62 -2.82
CA GLU A 230 18.29 -16.42 -1.57
C GLU A 230 17.19 -15.88 -0.63
N ARG A 231 16.96 -14.58 -0.62
CA ARG A 231 15.90 -13.91 0.15
C ARG A 231 15.19 -12.89 -0.71
N ILE A 232 13.87 -12.85 -0.58
CA ILE A 232 13.02 -11.93 -1.33
C ILE A 232 12.09 -11.26 -0.32
N PRO A 233 11.99 -9.91 -0.36
CA PRO A 233 10.97 -9.21 0.43
C PRO A 233 9.60 -9.62 -0.11
N PHE A 234 8.75 -10.22 0.72
CA PHE A 234 7.44 -10.72 0.29
C PHE A 234 6.35 -9.64 0.40
N GLY A 235 6.52 -8.67 1.30
CA GLY A 235 5.60 -7.56 1.51
C GLY A 235 5.21 -6.79 0.25
N PRO A 236 6.15 -6.38 -0.64
CA PRO A 236 5.82 -5.72 -1.89
C PRO A 236 4.90 -6.53 -2.81
N PHE A 237 5.09 -7.85 -2.88
CA PHE A 237 4.27 -8.72 -3.74
C PHE A 237 2.86 -8.89 -3.18
N ILE A 238 2.72 -9.04 -1.85
CA ILE A 238 1.42 -9.03 -1.17
C ILE A 238 0.73 -7.69 -1.40
N SER A 239 1.46 -6.58 -1.27
CA SER A 239 0.93 -5.23 -1.41
C SER A 239 0.40 -4.95 -2.82
N ILE A 240 1.16 -5.32 -3.86
CA ILE A 240 0.73 -5.19 -5.26
C ILE A 240 -0.50 -6.05 -5.50
N ALA A 241 -0.50 -7.30 -5.05
CA ALA A 241 -1.63 -8.21 -5.21
C ALA A 241 -2.87 -7.68 -4.48
N ALA A 242 -2.73 -7.22 -3.24
CA ALA A 242 -3.83 -6.66 -2.45
C ALA A 242 -4.41 -5.40 -3.10
N TRP A 243 -3.57 -4.51 -3.63
CA TRP A 243 -4.01 -3.32 -4.33
C TRP A 243 -4.75 -3.66 -5.64
N LEU A 244 -4.23 -4.61 -6.43
CA LEU A 244 -4.93 -5.07 -7.64
C LEU A 244 -6.27 -5.71 -7.31
N MET A 245 -6.34 -6.52 -6.26
CA MET A 245 -7.60 -7.13 -5.82
C MET A 245 -8.56 -6.10 -5.22
N LEU A 246 -8.06 -5.03 -4.60
CA LEU A 246 -8.89 -3.93 -4.15
C LEU A 246 -9.60 -3.23 -5.33
N ILE A 247 -8.94 -3.12 -6.48
CA ILE A 247 -9.48 -2.44 -7.67
C ILE A 247 -10.33 -3.40 -8.51
N PHE A 248 -9.81 -4.58 -8.82
CA PHE A 248 -10.39 -5.51 -9.78
C PHE A 248 -11.05 -6.74 -9.12
N GLY A 249 -11.05 -6.81 -7.78
CA GLY A 249 -11.50 -8.00 -7.05
C GLY A 249 -12.99 -8.27 -7.20
N ASN A 250 -13.84 -7.24 -7.19
CA ASN A 250 -15.30 -7.43 -7.27
C ASN A 250 -15.74 -8.20 -8.52
N PRO A 251 -15.35 -7.81 -9.75
CA PRO A 251 -15.70 -8.58 -10.96
C PRO A 251 -15.17 -10.02 -10.92
N LEU A 252 -13.95 -10.20 -10.44
CA LEU A 252 -13.32 -11.53 -10.35
C LEU A 252 -14.02 -12.43 -9.32
N VAL A 253 -14.39 -11.87 -8.17
CA VAL A 253 -15.13 -12.58 -7.13
C VAL A 253 -16.52 -12.96 -7.61
N GLN A 254 -17.23 -12.05 -8.28
CA GLN A 254 -18.57 -12.34 -8.87
C GLN A 254 -18.49 -13.45 -9.90
N TRP A 255 -17.56 -13.35 -10.85
CA TRP A 255 -17.33 -14.39 -11.85
C TRP A 255 -17.04 -15.75 -11.21
N TYR A 256 -16.20 -15.78 -10.16
CA TYR A 256 -15.88 -17.03 -9.43
C TYR A 256 -17.12 -17.61 -8.73
N LEU A 257 -17.90 -16.78 -8.04
CA LEU A 257 -19.09 -17.21 -7.32
C LEU A 257 -20.18 -17.73 -8.29
N GLU A 258 -20.35 -17.07 -9.43
CA GLU A 258 -21.25 -17.55 -10.52
C GLU A 258 -20.80 -18.91 -11.07
N MET A 259 -19.48 -19.12 -11.23
CA MET A 259 -18.93 -20.37 -11.73
C MET A 259 -19.19 -21.55 -10.79
N ILE A 260 -19.15 -21.33 -9.47
CA ILE A 260 -19.40 -22.38 -8.46
C ILE A 260 -20.88 -22.45 -8.02
N GLN A 261 -21.77 -21.69 -8.67
CA GLN A 261 -23.23 -21.66 -8.43
C GLN A 261 -23.64 -21.36 -6.99
N ILE A 262 -22.95 -20.46 -6.32
CA ILE A 262 -23.28 -19.93 -4.99
C ILE A 262 -23.90 -18.54 -5.09
#